data_5ab43d52f2b2f80b50d0a67d8dfafb1a
#
_entry.id   5ab43d52f2b2f80b50d0a67d8dfafb1a
#
_cell.length_a   1.000
_cell.length_b   1.000
_cell.length_c   1.000
_cell.angle_alpha   90.00
_cell.angle_beta   90.00
_cell.angle_gamma   90.00
#
_symmetry.space_group_name_H-M   'P 1'
#
loop_
_entity.id
_entity.type
_entity.pdbx_description
1 polymer ?
#
loop_
_entity_poly.entity_id
_entity_poly.type
_entity_poly.pdbx_seq_one_letter_code
_entity_poly.pdbx_strand_id
1 'polypeptide(L)'
;MRSVTAVKAAGVAEVTDADFEGEVLREADRPVLVEFTADWCGPCRQLAPVLSELAREEADRIKIVQLDVDRSPQTAITYKVLSAPTMIVFRGGEPVKQMVGARAKRKLLADLADVL
;
A
#
# COMPACT_ATOMS: atom_id res chain seq x y z
N MET A 1 -30.73 -1.51 -1.13
CA MET A 1 -29.45 -1.94 -0.52
C MET A 1 -28.34 -0.95 -0.81
N ARG A 2 -27.54 -0.69 0.18
CA ARG A 2 -26.47 0.27 0.08
C ARG A 2 -25.13 -0.44 -0.12
N SER A 3 -24.35 0.04 -1.08
CA SER A 3 -23.01 -0.51 -1.26
C SER A 3 -22.05 0.10 -0.23
N VAL A 4 -21.07 -0.67 0.19
CA VAL A 4 -20.05 -0.26 1.13
C VAL A 4 -18.71 -0.27 0.40
N THR A 5 -17.97 0.83 0.49
CA THR A 5 -16.65 0.91 -0.09
C THR A 5 -15.73 -0.09 0.63
N ALA A 6 -15.14 -1.00 -0.11
CA ALA A 6 -14.24 -2.00 0.44
C ALA A 6 -12.88 -1.40 0.76
N VAL A 7 -12.14 -2.03 1.67
CA VAL A 7 -10.74 -1.66 1.92
C VAL A 7 -9.84 -2.18 0.80
N LYS A 8 -10.26 -3.23 0.10
CA LYS A 8 -9.50 -3.77 -1.04
C LYS A 8 -9.62 -2.82 -2.23
N ALA A 9 -8.49 -2.37 -2.73
CA ALA A 9 -8.45 -1.48 -3.88
C ALA A 9 -8.53 -2.30 -5.17
N ALA A 10 -9.51 -1.97 -6.02
CA ALA A 10 -9.69 -2.66 -7.29
C ALA A 10 -8.45 -2.48 -8.17
N GLY A 11 -7.99 -3.57 -8.78
CA GLY A 11 -6.82 -3.53 -9.65
C GLY A 11 -5.49 -3.50 -8.91
N VAL A 12 -5.49 -3.59 -7.58
CA VAL A 12 -4.28 -3.61 -6.76
C VAL A 12 -4.11 -5.00 -6.17
N ALA A 13 -2.95 -5.61 -6.36
CA ALA A 13 -2.70 -6.96 -5.88
C ALA A 13 -2.56 -6.97 -4.37
N GLU A 14 -3.03 -8.05 -3.75
CA GLU A 14 -2.77 -8.30 -2.34
C GLU A 14 -1.52 -9.16 -2.21
N VAL A 15 -0.63 -8.80 -1.28
CA VAL A 15 0.53 -9.60 -0.93
C VAL A 15 0.37 -10.14 0.49
N THR A 16 1.06 -11.22 0.79
CA THR A 16 0.97 -11.90 2.08
C THR A 16 2.37 -12.03 2.69
N ASP A 17 2.43 -12.49 3.94
CA ASP A 17 3.72 -12.78 4.58
C ASP A 17 4.54 -13.74 3.73
N ALA A 18 3.88 -14.71 3.07
CA ALA A 18 4.57 -15.74 2.31
C ALA A 18 5.21 -15.20 1.03
N ASP A 19 4.57 -14.23 0.37
CA ASP A 19 5.08 -13.75 -0.92
C ASP A 19 5.67 -12.34 -0.87
N PHE A 20 5.76 -11.74 0.31
CA PHE A 20 6.27 -10.38 0.47
C PHE A 20 7.68 -10.22 -0.09
N GLU A 21 8.55 -11.16 0.20
CA GLU A 21 9.93 -11.08 -0.28
C GLU A 21 9.97 -11.03 -1.81
N GLY A 22 9.26 -11.96 -2.46
CA GLY A 22 9.27 -12.04 -3.92
C GLY A 22 8.59 -10.86 -4.59
N GLU A 23 7.44 -10.43 -4.05
CA GLU A 23 6.62 -9.40 -4.68
C GLU A 23 7.07 -7.98 -4.37
N VAL A 24 7.72 -7.76 -3.24
CA VAL A 24 8.09 -6.43 -2.79
C VAL A 24 9.59 -6.25 -2.70
N LEU A 25 10.28 -7.11 -1.96
CA LEU A 25 11.69 -6.89 -1.67
C LEU A 25 12.59 -7.16 -2.87
N ARG A 26 12.17 -8.04 -3.76
CA ARG A 26 12.95 -8.37 -4.97
C ARG A 26 12.56 -7.56 -6.20
N GLU A 27 11.59 -6.65 -6.06
CA GLU A 27 11.22 -5.79 -7.17
C GLU A 27 12.39 -4.87 -7.51
N ALA A 28 12.94 -5.01 -8.71
CA ALA A 28 14.16 -4.27 -9.10
C ALA A 28 13.87 -3.07 -9.99
N ASP A 29 12.72 -3.06 -10.68
CA ASP A 29 12.47 -2.08 -11.74
C ASP A 29 11.81 -0.81 -11.24
N ARG A 30 11.02 -0.90 -10.17
CA ARG A 30 10.19 0.21 -9.69
C ARG A 30 10.18 0.21 -8.17
N PRO A 31 9.97 1.36 -7.55
CA PRO A 31 9.62 1.36 -6.13
C PRO A 31 8.28 0.67 -5.93
N VAL A 32 8.07 0.12 -4.74
CA VAL A 32 6.83 -0.56 -4.38
C VAL A 32 6.19 0.17 -3.21
N LEU A 33 4.96 0.62 -3.39
CA LEU A 33 4.15 1.17 -2.31
C LEU A 33 3.33 0.04 -1.72
N VAL A 34 3.54 -0.24 -0.44
CA VAL A 34 2.76 -1.24 0.29
C VAL A 34 1.81 -0.52 1.22
N GLU A 35 0.51 -0.71 1.06
CA GLU A 35 -0.46 -0.24 2.04
C GLU A 35 -0.77 -1.38 3.00
N PHE A 36 -0.51 -1.14 4.28
CA PHE A 36 -0.90 -2.04 5.36
C PHE A 36 -2.33 -1.68 5.75
N THR A 37 -3.26 -2.57 5.51
CA THR A 37 -4.70 -2.33 5.63
C THR A 37 -5.37 -3.37 6.51
N ALA A 38 -6.64 -3.15 6.83
CA ALA A 38 -7.44 -4.11 7.60
C ALA A 38 -8.92 -3.91 7.27
N ASP A 39 -9.69 -4.98 7.37
CA ASP A 39 -11.12 -4.93 7.03
C ASP A 39 -11.91 -3.97 7.92
N TRP A 40 -11.48 -3.80 9.17
CA TRP A 40 -12.15 -2.92 10.14
C TRP A 40 -11.78 -1.44 9.99
N CYS A 41 -10.91 -1.11 9.08
CA CYS A 41 -10.30 0.22 8.98
C CYS A 41 -11.15 1.15 8.10
N GLY A 42 -11.83 2.10 8.72
CA GLY A 42 -12.65 3.10 8.00
C GLY A 42 -11.82 3.95 7.03
N PRO A 43 -10.72 4.57 7.49
CA PRO A 43 -9.88 5.38 6.58
C PRO A 43 -9.30 4.59 5.42
N CYS A 44 -9.08 3.28 5.57
CA CYS A 44 -8.61 2.44 4.49
C CYS A 44 -9.63 2.38 3.35
N ARG A 45 -10.92 2.44 3.66
CA ARG A 45 -11.97 2.46 2.63
C ARG A 45 -11.90 3.72 1.80
N GLN A 46 -11.54 4.84 2.41
CA GLN A 46 -11.39 6.11 1.70
C GLN A 46 -10.15 6.12 0.83
N LEU A 47 -9.09 5.43 1.26
CA LEU A 47 -7.84 5.36 0.53
C LEU A 47 -7.90 4.40 -0.66
N ALA A 48 -8.72 3.36 -0.59
CA ALA A 48 -8.77 2.33 -1.61
C ALA A 48 -9.00 2.86 -3.04
N PRO A 49 -9.97 3.76 -3.28
CA PRO A 49 -10.14 4.31 -4.63
C PRO A 49 -8.94 5.12 -5.11
N VAL A 50 -8.27 5.82 -4.19
CA VAL A 50 -7.06 6.58 -4.52
C VAL A 50 -5.96 5.64 -4.99
N LEU A 51 -5.76 4.53 -4.28
CA LEU A 51 -4.74 3.55 -4.67
C LEU A 51 -5.08 2.89 -6.01
N SER A 52 -6.35 2.59 -6.26
CA SER A 52 -6.76 2.03 -7.55
C SER A 52 -6.43 2.97 -8.69
N GLU A 53 -6.70 4.25 -8.51
CA GLU A 53 -6.43 5.27 -9.52
C GLU A 53 -4.93 5.41 -9.79
N LEU A 54 -4.14 5.51 -8.72
CA LEU A 54 -2.69 5.63 -8.85
C LEU A 54 -2.06 4.39 -9.45
N ALA A 55 -2.54 3.20 -9.07
CA ALA A 55 -2.02 1.95 -9.62
C ALA A 55 -2.20 1.90 -11.13
N ARG A 56 -3.32 2.45 -11.62
CA ARG A 56 -3.58 2.50 -13.05
C ARG A 56 -2.77 3.58 -13.74
N GLU A 57 -2.70 4.77 -13.15
CA GLU A 57 -2.09 5.93 -13.78
C GLU A 57 -0.56 5.93 -13.72
N GLU A 58 0.00 5.37 -12.65
CA GLU A 58 1.44 5.42 -12.40
C GLU A 58 2.11 4.05 -12.51
N ALA A 59 1.49 3.12 -13.23
CA ALA A 59 1.95 1.73 -13.31
C ALA A 59 3.40 1.62 -13.80
N ASP A 60 3.84 2.52 -14.67
CA ASP A 60 5.21 2.50 -15.19
C ASP A 60 6.23 2.96 -14.16
N ARG A 61 5.80 3.68 -13.14
CA ARG A 61 6.69 4.36 -12.20
C ARG A 61 6.67 3.75 -10.81
N ILE A 62 5.59 3.08 -10.42
CA ILE A 62 5.46 2.52 -9.09
C ILE A 62 4.55 1.29 -9.12
N LYS A 63 4.92 0.28 -8.35
CA LYS A 63 4.08 -0.89 -8.11
C LYS A 63 3.34 -0.65 -6.80
N ILE A 64 2.02 -0.84 -6.80
CA ILE A 64 1.21 -0.64 -5.60
C ILE A 64 0.59 -1.98 -5.21
N VAL A 65 0.75 -2.36 -3.94
CA VAL A 65 0.19 -3.59 -3.39
C VAL A 65 -0.42 -3.30 -2.03
N GLN A 66 -1.31 -4.19 -1.59
CA GLN A 66 -1.92 -4.13 -0.27
C GLN A 66 -1.55 -5.37 0.54
N LEU A 67 -1.38 -5.19 1.84
CA LEU A 67 -1.15 -6.29 2.77
C LEU A 67 -2.12 -6.13 3.94
N ASP A 68 -2.91 -7.19 4.20
CA ASP A 68 -3.86 -7.21 5.31
C ASP A 68 -3.12 -7.59 6.58
N VAL A 69 -3.11 -6.70 7.56
CA VAL A 69 -2.32 -6.91 8.78
C VAL A 69 -2.86 -8.02 9.66
N ASP A 70 -4.14 -8.35 9.52
CA ASP A 70 -4.73 -9.44 10.31
C ASP A 70 -4.42 -10.80 9.70
N ARG A 71 -4.41 -10.90 8.37
CA ARG A 71 -4.07 -12.14 7.68
C ARG A 71 -2.56 -12.34 7.52
N SER A 72 -1.80 -11.25 7.55
CA SER A 72 -0.34 -11.28 7.35
C SER A 72 0.37 -10.45 8.39
N PRO A 73 0.32 -10.89 9.67
CA PRO A 73 0.84 -10.08 10.76
C PRO A 73 2.36 -10.01 10.84
N GLN A 74 3.09 -10.98 10.29
CA GLN A 74 4.55 -11.01 10.45
C GLN A 74 5.24 -9.84 9.77
N THR A 75 4.80 -9.48 8.56
CA THR A 75 5.37 -8.34 7.85
C THR A 75 5.07 -7.03 8.59
N ALA A 76 3.84 -6.88 9.09
CA ALA A 76 3.48 -5.69 9.85
C ALA A 76 4.35 -5.54 11.09
N ILE A 77 4.61 -6.64 11.80
CA ILE A 77 5.47 -6.65 12.97
C ILE A 77 6.90 -6.28 12.59
N THR A 78 7.42 -6.88 11.53
CA THR A 78 8.78 -6.64 11.06
C THR A 78 9.04 -5.16 10.80
N TYR A 79 8.08 -4.46 10.20
CA TYR A 79 8.24 -3.05 9.85
C TYR A 79 7.59 -2.11 10.87
N LYS A 80 7.19 -2.65 12.02
CA LYS A 80 6.67 -1.88 13.17
C LYS A 80 5.45 -1.04 12.79
N VAL A 81 4.56 -1.63 12.00
CA VAL A 81 3.31 -0.99 11.61
C VAL A 81 2.35 -1.06 12.79
N LEU A 82 1.93 0.10 13.31
CA LEU A 82 1.10 0.20 14.51
C LEU A 82 -0.33 0.63 14.23
N SER A 83 -0.63 1.08 13.01
CA SER A 83 -1.96 1.58 12.68
C SER A 83 -2.25 1.36 11.20
N ALA A 84 -3.53 1.43 10.83
CA ALA A 84 -3.98 1.29 9.45
C ALA A 84 -4.76 2.54 9.05
N PRO A 85 -4.57 3.06 7.84
CA PRO A 85 -3.61 2.58 6.87
C PRO A 85 -2.22 3.13 7.16
N THR A 86 -1.21 2.31 6.95
CA THR A 86 0.18 2.76 6.91
C THR A 86 0.72 2.39 5.54
N MET A 87 1.39 3.31 4.89
CA MET A 87 1.99 3.06 3.59
C MET A 87 3.51 3.14 3.71
N ILE A 88 4.20 2.14 3.20
CA ILE A 88 5.66 2.14 3.16
C ILE A 88 6.10 1.95 1.73
N VAL A 89 7.01 2.82 1.26
CA VAL A 89 7.61 2.69 -0.05
C VAL A 89 8.93 1.96 0.09
N PHE A 90 9.09 0.90 -0.69
CA PHE A 90 10.32 0.12 -0.75
C PHE A 90 11.01 0.37 -2.09
N ARG A 91 12.32 0.51 -2.05
CA ARG A 91 13.14 0.62 -3.26
C ARG A 91 14.34 -0.29 -3.09
N GLY A 92 14.50 -1.24 -4.01
CA GLY A 92 15.60 -2.18 -3.95
C GLY A 92 15.60 -3.00 -2.65
N GLY A 93 14.42 -3.32 -2.13
CA GLY A 93 14.26 -4.10 -0.92
C GLY A 93 14.37 -3.31 0.38
N GLU A 94 14.58 -1.99 0.31
CA GLU A 94 14.75 -1.16 1.50
C GLU A 94 13.57 -0.20 1.67
N PRO A 95 13.04 -0.03 2.89
CA PRO A 95 12.02 0.99 3.13
C PRO A 95 12.65 2.38 3.02
N VAL A 96 12.09 3.22 2.16
CA VAL A 96 12.63 4.56 1.92
C VAL A 96 11.69 5.68 2.34
N LYS A 97 10.41 5.37 2.59
CA LYS A 97 9.43 6.37 3.01
C LYS A 97 8.28 5.69 3.73
N GLN A 98 7.77 6.34 4.76
CA GLN A 98 6.60 5.86 5.48
C GLN A 98 5.59 6.98 5.63
N MET A 99 4.31 6.66 5.39
CA MET A 99 3.21 7.58 5.54
C MET A 99 2.11 6.92 6.35
N VAL A 100 1.60 7.60 7.35
CA VAL A 100 0.56 7.06 8.23
C VAL A 100 -0.73 7.84 7.99
N GLY A 101 -1.82 7.11 7.79
CA GLY A 101 -3.15 7.68 7.60
C GLY A 101 -3.53 7.83 6.14
N ALA A 102 -4.84 7.92 5.90
CA ALA A 102 -5.38 8.13 4.56
C ALA A 102 -5.17 9.58 4.15
N ARG A 103 -5.01 9.80 2.84
CA ARG A 103 -4.88 11.12 2.29
C ARG A 103 -5.42 11.16 0.87
N ALA A 104 -5.81 12.35 0.41
CA ALA A 104 -6.31 12.55 -0.93
C ALA A 104 -5.19 12.29 -1.95
N LYS A 105 -5.59 12.00 -3.17
CA LYS A 105 -4.66 11.66 -4.27
C LYS A 105 -3.58 12.71 -4.45
N ARG A 106 -3.94 14.00 -4.44
CA ARG A 106 -2.97 15.08 -4.63
C ARG A 106 -1.88 15.05 -3.56
N LYS A 107 -2.29 14.87 -2.30
CA LYS A 107 -1.36 14.82 -1.18
C LYS A 107 -0.44 13.61 -1.30
N LEU A 108 -1.02 12.47 -1.68
CA LEU A 108 -0.23 11.25 -1.83
C LEU A 108 0.80 11.40 -2.95
N LEU A 109 0.40 11.97 -4.09
CA LEU A 109 1.34 12.24 -5.17
C LEU A 109 2.46 13.18 -4.74
N ALA A 110 2.13 14.22 -3.96
CA ALA A 110 3.13 15.14 -3.44
C ALA A 110 4.12 14.41 -2.51
N ASP A 111 3.59 13.53 -1.66
CA ASP A 111 4.44 12.75 -0.74
C ASP A 111 5.35 11.78 -1.49
N LEU A 112 4.91 11.28 -2.64
CA LEU A 112 5.67 10.31 -3.43
C LEU A 112 6.64 10.95 -4.43
N ALA A 113 6.59 12.26 -4.59
CA ALA A 113 7.32 12.94 -5.67
C ALA A 113 8.83 12.68 -5.61
N ASP A 114 9.40 12.53 -4.43
CA ASP A 114 10.83 12.29 -4.26
C ASP A 114 11.26 10.84 -4.44
N VAL A 115 10.31 9.92 -4.60
CA VAL A 115 10.63 8.49 -4.78
C VAL A 115 10.13 7.91 -6.10
N LEU A 116 9.43 8.72 -6.89
CA LEU A 116 8.96 8.29 -8.22
C LEU A 116 10.02 8.51 -9.29
#